data_33235a223877dff38915daddbdb600cb
#
_entry.id   33235a223877dff38915daddbdb600cb
#
_cell.length_a   1.000
_cell.length_b   1.000
_cell.length_c   1.000
_cell.angle_alpha   90.00
_cell.angle_beta   90.00
_cell.angle_gamma   90.00
#
_symmetry.space_group_name_H-M   'P 1'
#
loop_
_entity.id
_entity.type
_entity.pdbx_description
1 polymer ?
#
loop_
_entity_poly.entity_id
_entity_poly.type
_entity_poly.pdbx_seq_one_letter_code
_entity_poly.pdbx_strand_id
1 'polypeptide(L)'
;MTSTQQLPSVDDVRNALKDVYDPEIKKPITDLGMVKDVEVGDDGVVKVGIYLTVAGCPLKATLTKDTTEAVAKLPGVRDVRVELDVMSDEQRTELRKSLRGDAAEPVIPFAQPGSLTRVYCVASGKGGVGKSSVTVNLAAAMAERGLSVGVVDADIYGHSIPRMLGAREKPTKVDTMIMPPQAHGVKVISIGMFTPGNAPVVWRGPMLHRALQQFLADVFWGDLDILLLDLPPGTGDIAISVAQLIPNAEILVVTTPQQAAAEVAERAGAIALQTRQRVAGVIENMSWLETPSGERMEVFGSGGGRTVADSLSKSVGSEVPLLGQVPLDPRLREQGDAGTPLVLAAPDAPASVVLREAASKLTVRARGLAGMMLNVTPTGRR
;
A
#
# COMPACT_ATOMS: atom_id res chain seq x y z
N MET A 1 23.23 60.57 16.83
CA MET A 1 22.44 59.77 17.82
C MET A 1 22.21 58.40 17.16
N THR A 2 23.10 57.47 17.45
CA THR A 2 22.98 56.08 16.98
C THR A 2 21.89 55.41 17.81
N SER A 3 20.73 55.22 17.20
CA SER A 3 19.64 54.43 17.77
C SER A 3 20.18 53.02 17.97
N THR A 4 20.41 52.59 19.20
CA THR A 4 20.72 51.18 19.50
C THR A 4 19.45 50.38 19.18
N GLN A 5 19.39 49.80 18.00
CA GLN A 5 18.31 48.86 17.68
C GLN A 5 18.42 47.70 18.66
N GLN A 6 17.43 47.55 19.50
CA GLN A 6 17.36 46.49 20.49
C GLN A 6 17.22 45.15 19.72
N LEU A 7 18.13 44.23 19.97
CA LEU A 7 18.06 42.88 19.37
C LEU A 7 16.83 42.12 19.89
N PRO A 8 16.18 41.28 19.09
CA PRO A 8 15.08 40.48 19.56
C PRO A 8 15.56 39.45 20.59
N SER A 9 14.71 39.14 21.55
CA SER A 9 14.95 38.02 22.47
C SER A 9 14.67 36.69 21.79
N VAL A 10 15.17 35.56 22.35
CA VAL A 10 14.86 34.22 21.88
C VAL A 10 13.34 33.98 21.90
N ASP A 11 12.63 34.54 22.88
CA ASP A 11 11.17 34.43 22.98
C ASP A 11 10.45 35.22 21.87
N ASP A 12 10.97 36.39 21.47
CA ASP A 12 10.42 37.13 20.34
C ASP A 12 10.54 36.31 19.04
N VAL A 13 11.70 35.67 18.83
CA VAL A 13 11.90 34.79 17.68
C VAL A 13 10.96 33.57 17.74
N ARG A 14 10.84 32.92 18.88
CA ARG A 14 9.89 31.79 19.05
C ARG A 14 8.45 32.21 18.81
N ASN A 15 8.06 33.40 19.24
CA ASN A 15 6.73 33.92 18.96
C ASN A 15 6.50 34.19 17.48
N ALA A 16 7.50 34.73 16.76
CA ALA A 16 7.41 34.90 15.30
C ALA A 16 7.30 33.56 14.57
N LEU A 17 7.93 32.49 15.08
CA LEU A 17 7.84 31.14 14.52
C LEU A 17 6.46 30.46 14.70
N LYS A 18 5.56 31.00 15.54
CA LYS A 18 4.17 30.52 15.64
C LYS A 18 3.37 30.81 14.37
N ASP A 19 3.78 31.78 13.57
CA ASP A 19 3.15 32.11 12.29
C ASP A 19 3.72 31.29 11.11
N VAL A 20 4.72 30.44 11.39
CA VAL A 20 5.28 29.52 10.40
C VAL A 20 4.58 28.17 10.51
N TYR A 21 3.89 27.77 9.46
CA TYR A 21 3.09 26.54 9.44
C TYR A 21 3.82 25.47 8.62
N ASP A 22 3.80 24.25 9.13
CA ASP A 22 4.18 23.10 8.32
C ASP A 22 3.18 22.93 7.16
N PRO A 23 3.63 22.94 5.90
CA PRO A 23 2.71 22.95 4.74
C PRO A 23 1.91 21.65 4.58
N GLU A 24 2.36 20.52 5.14
CA GLU A 24 1.66 19.24 5.10
C GLU A 24 0.66 19.10 6.26
N ILE A 25 1.10 19.40 7.47
CA ILE A 25 0.32 19.21 8.70
C ILE A 25 -0.61 20.42 8.95
N LYS A 26 -0.28 21.60 8.40
CA LYS A 26 -1.03 22.86 8.55
C LYS A 26 -1.19 23.29 10.00
N LYS A 27 -0.18 23.07 10.81
CA LYS A 27 -0.06 23.56 12.20
C LYS A 27 1.25 24.33 12.34
N PRO A 28 1.33 25.24 13.34
CA PRO A 28 2.58 25.94 13.64
C PRO A 28 3.74 24.99 13.93
N ILE A 29 4.92 25.25 13.40
CA ILE A 29 6.10 24.42 13.64
C ILE A 29 6.51 24.36 15.11
N THR A 30 6.15 25.38 15.87
CA THR A 30 6.33 25.43 17.33
C THR A 30 5.48 24.38 18.05
N ASP A 31 4.22 24.23 17.64
CA ASP A 31 3.27 23.30 18.23
C ASP A 31 3.59 21.85 17.86
N LEU A 32 4.30 21.68 16.73
CA LEU A 32 4.75 20.37 16.23
C LEU A 32 6.08 19.91 16.84
N GLY A 33 6.70 20.73 17.72
CA GLY A 33 8.02 20.43 18.28
C GLY A 33 9.14 20.43 17.23
N MET A 34 8.94 21.09 16.09
CA MET A 34 9.91 21.14 14.99
C MET A 34 11.01 22.19 15.21
N VAL A 35 10.86 23.13 16.13
CA VAL A 35 11.90 24.10 16.48
C VAL A 35 12.91 23.44 17.41
N LYS A 36 14.13 23.21 16.89
CA LYS A 36 15.23 22.57 17.60
C LYS A 36 15.87 23.55 18.62
N ASP A 37 16.38 24.65 18.10
CA ASP A 37 17.08 25.68 18.85
C ASP A 37 16.90 27.05 18.18
N VAL A 38 17.15 28.10 18.96
CA VAL A 38 17.15 29.48 18.48
C VAL A 38 18.30 30.20 19.16
N GLU A 39 19.20 30.77 18.36
CA GLU A 39 20.31 31.57 18.84
C GLU A 39 20.25 33.00 18.23
N VAL A 40 20.40 34.02 19.05
CA VAL A 40 20.45 35.41 18.61
C VAL A 40 21.86 35.94 18.85
N GLY A 41 22.59 36.24 17.80
CA GLY A 41 23.95 36.78 17.86
C GLY A 41 23.95 38.29 18.12
N ASP A 42 24.99 38.76 18.80
CA ASP A 42 25.20 40.19 19.09
C ASP A 42 25.34 41.04 17.81
N ASP A 43 25.64 40.41 16.69
CA ASP A 43 25.75 41.01 15.34
C ASP A 43 24.38 41.13 14.62
N GLY A 44 23.28 40.68 15.24
CA GLY A 44 21.95 40.68 14.66
C GLY A 44 21.70 39.50 13.72
N VAL A 45 22.55 38.48 13.71
CA VAL A 45 22.31 37.23 13.01
C VAL A 45 21.51 36.26 13.91
N VAL A 46 20.37 35.78 13.40
CA VAL A 46 19.53 34.82 14.11
C VAL A 46 19.70 33.44 13.45
N LYS A 47 20.06 32.44 14.25
CA LYS A 47 20.09 31.05 13.81
C LYS A 47 18.87 30.31 14.34
N VAL A 48 18.20 29.56 13.46
CA VAL A 48 17.03 28.76 13.81
C VAL A 48 17.26 27.33 13.34
N GLY A 49 17.37 26.40 14.26
CA GLY A 49 17.40 24.98 14.00
C GLY A 49 15.97 24.43 13.85
N ILE A 50 15.70 23.68 12.75
CA ILE A 50 14.40 23.10 12.48
C ILE A 50 14.57 21.60 12.20
N TYR A 51 13.77 20.78 12.87
CA TYR A 51 13.64 19.36 12.60
C TYR A 51 12.70 19.10 11.42
N LEU A 52 13.15 18.32 10.46
CA LEU A 52 12.32 17.74 9.40
C LEU A 52 11.83 16.35 9.84
N THR A 53 10.61 16.00 9.45
CA THR A 53 10.06 14.67 9.71
C THR A 53 10.79 13.55 8.97
N VAL A 54 11.31 13.84 7.76
CA VAL A 54 12.08 12.91 6.92
C VAL A 54 13.20 13.62 6.18
N ALA A 55 14.34 12.94 5.96
CA ALA A 55 15.53 13.51 5.31
C ALA A 55 15.30 14.01 3.88
N GLY A 56 14.34 13.44 3.16
CA GLY A 56 13.99 13.77 1.77
C GLY A 56 12.79 14.72 1.61
N CYS A 57 12.42 15.50 2.64
CA CYS A 57 11.24 16.36 2.59
C CYS A 57 11.29 17.33 1.38
N PRO A 58 10.34 17.25 0.43
CA PRO A 58 10.33 18.12 -0.75
C PRO A 58 10.00 19.57 -0.40
N LEU A 59 9.48 19.83 0.79
CA LEU A 59 9.02 21.14 1.25
C LEU A 59 10.05 21.88 2.10
N LYS A 60 11.27 21.35 2.24
CA LYS A 60 12.34 21.99 3.01
C LYS A 60 12.62 23.43 2.56
N ALA A 61 12.55 23.71 1.25
CA ALA A 61 12.77 25.05 0.71
C ALA A 61 11.68 26.05 1.14
N THR A 62 10.42 25.60 1.14
CA THR A 62 9.28 26.40 1.61
C THR A 62 9.41 26.71 3.09
N LEU A 63 9.71 25.71 3.90
CA LEU A 63 9.87 25.86 5.35
C LEU A 63 11.04 26.80 5.70
N THR A 64 12.17 26.67 5.00
CA THR A 64 13.31 27.58 5.16
C THR A 64 12.93 29.02 4.81
N LYS A 65 12.24 29.22 3.68
CA LYS A 65 11.80 30.53 3.23
C LYS A 65 10.84 31.18 4.24
N ASP A 66 9.79 30.47 4.64
CA ASP A 66 8.76 31.00 5.54
C ASP A 66 9.34 31.33 6.92
N THR A 67 10.26 30.50 7.43
CA THR A 67 11.01 30.76 8.65
C THR A 67 11.85 32.01 8.53
N THR A 68 12.61 32.14 7.44
CA THR A 68 13.46 33.33 7.18
C THR A 68 12.63 34.60 7.11
N GLU A 69 11.49 34.56 6.39
CA GLU A 69 10.59 35.71 6.26
C GLU A 69 9.91 36.09 7.57
N ALA A 70 9.56 35.16 8.39
CA ALA A 70 8.93 35.42 9.69
C ALA A 70 9.92 36.12 10.65
N VAL A 71 11.13 35.57 10.77
CA VAL A 71 12.15 36.07 11.70
C VAL A 71 12.77 37.40 11.22
N ALA A 72 12.95 37.57 9.90
CA ALA A 72 13.51 38.81 9.33
C ALA A 72 12.63 40.06 9.57
N LYS A 73 11.36 39.90 9.92
CA LYS A 73 10.45 41.01 10.26
C LYS A 73 10.73 41.59 11.63
N LEU A 74 11.48 40.90 12.49
CA LEU A 74 11.78 41.38 13.83
C LEU A 74 12.80 42.53 13.83
N PRO A 75 12.58 43.56 14.69
CA PRO A 75 13.52 44.68 14.79
C PRO A 75 14.91 44.20 15.22
N GLY A 76 15.97 44.71 14.58
CA GLY A 76 17.35 44.38 14.92
C GLY A 76 17.91 43.13 14.24
N VAL A 77 17.11 42.35 13.53
CA VAL A 77 17.58 41.22 12.75
C VAL A 77 18.22 41.68 11.45
N ARG A 78 19.44 41.23 11.19
CA ARG A 78 20.23 41.56 9.98
C ARG A 78 20.26 40.39 9.00
N ASP A 79 20.31 39.16 9.52
CA ASP A 79 20.38 37.94 8.74
C ASP A 79 19.76 36.81 9.50
N VAL A 80 19.19 35.82 8.79
CA VAL A 80 18.58 34.65 9.36
C VAL A 80 19.17 33.39 8.73
N ARG A 81 19.72 32.50 9.56
CA ARG A 81 20.29 31.23 9.15
C ARG A 81 19.43 30.09 9.64
N VAL A 82 18.82 29.35 8.73
CA VAL A 82 18.01 28.18 9.04
C VAL A 82 18.83 26.91 8.85
N GLU A 83 19.01 26.16 9.92
CA GLU A 83 19.68 24.86 9.92
C GLU A 83 18.62 23.76 9.99
N LEU A 84 18.68 22.81 9.06
CA LEU A 84 17.72 21.71 8.97
C LEU A 84 18.36 20.43 9.49
N ASP A 85 17.69 19.77 10.41
CA ASP A 85 18.06 18.46 10.96
C ASP A 85 16.90 17.47 10.76
N VAL A 86 17.09 16.19 11.07
CA VAL A 86 16.06 15.16 10.94
C VAL A 86 15.64 14.68 12.32
N MET A 87 14.33 14.58 12.56
CA MET A 87 13.79 14.06 13.82
C MET A 87 14.29 12.63 14.07
N SER A 88 14.60 12.33 15.33
CA SER A 88 14.81 10.96 15.79
C SER A 88 13.51 10.14 15.74
N ASP A 89 13.60 8.81 15.88
CA ASP A 89 12.42 7.93 15.93
C ASP A 89 11.53 8.24 17.14
N GLU A 90 12.14 8.61 18.27
CA GLU A 90 11.42 9.02 19.47
C GLU A 90 10.66 10.33 19.25
N GLN A 91 11.31 11.33 18.67
CA GLN A 91 10.70 12.64 18.35
C GLN A 91 9.55 12.50 17.36
N ARG A 92 9.70 11.65 16.35
CA ARG A 92 8.61 11.34 15.41
C ARG A 92 7.44 10.64 16.09
N THR A 93 7.72 9.77 17.05
CA THR A 93 6.69 9.08 17.84
C THR A 93 5.93 10.06 18.71
N GLU A 94 6.63 11.01 19.34
CA GLU A 94 6.02 12.05 20.18
C GLU A 94 5.17 13.03 19.36
N LEU A 95 5.68 13.46 18.21
CA LEU A 95 4.91 14.25 17.23
C LEU A 95 3.62 13.53 16.81
N ARG A 96 3.69 12.23 16.51
CA ARG A 96 2.51 11.43 16.17
C ARG A 96 1.49 11.39 17.31
N LYS A 97 1.94 11.21 18.55
CA LYS A 97 1.07 11.24 19.74
C LYS A 97 0.39 12.61 19.90
N SER A 98 1.13 13.69 19.74
CA SER A 98 0.59 15.06 19.86
C SER A 98 -0.45 15.37 18.77
N LEU A 99 -0.31 14.79 17.59
CA LEU A 99 -1.24 14.99 16.48
C LEU A 99 -2.51 14.13 16.56
N ARG A 100 -2.42 12.95 17.17
CA ARG A 100 -3.52 11.96 17.25
C ARG A 100 -4.22 11.92 18.61
N GLY A 101 -3.66 12.56 19.64
CA GLY A 101 -4.05 12.32 21.03
C GLY A 101 -3.61 10.92 21.48
N ASP A 102 -4.04 10.51 22.68
CA ASP A 102 -3.74 9.18 23.25
C ASP A 102 -4.45 7.99 22.56
N ALA A 103 -5.00 8.19 21.35
CA ALA A 103 -5.55 7.09 20.58
C ALA A 103 -4.40 6.14 20.20
N ALA A 104 -4.43 4.92 20.70
CA ALA A 104 -3.50 3.85 20.37
C ALA A 104 -3.38 3.74 18.83
N GLU A 105 -2.17 3.55 18.30
CA GLU A 105 -2.01 3.30 16.86
C GLU A 105 -2.92 2.16 16.44
N PRO A 106 -3.64 2.28 15.31
CA PRO A 106 -4.52 1.21 14.85
C PRO A 106 -3.70 -0.05 14.62
N VAL A 107 -4.04 -1.13 15.31
CA VAL A 107 -3.36 -2.41 15.18
C VAL A 107 -3.78 -3.06 13.86
N ILE A 108 -2.81 -3.36 13.00
CA ILE A 108 -3.03 -4.12 11.77
C ILE A 108 -2.88 -5.62 12.11
N PRO A 109 -3.98 -6.42 12.09
CA PRO A 109 -3.91 -7.83 12.51
C PRO A 109 -2.94 -8.66 11.67
N PHE A 110 -2.83 -8.33 10.38
CA PHE A 110 -1.99 -9.06 9.41
C PHE A 110 -0.49 -8.84 9.61
N ALA A 111 -0.10 -7.74 10.27
CA ALA A 111 1.29 -7.43 10.59
C ALA A 111 1.76 -8.03 11.92
N GLN A 112 0.85 -8.60 12.72
CA GLN A 112 1.18 -9.13 14.03
C GLN A 112 2.00 -10.43 13.93
N PRO A 113 2.99 -10.62 14.83
CA PRO A 113 3.67 -11.89 14.95
C PRO A 113 2.65 -13.00 15.23
N GLY A 114 2.69 -14.07 14.45
CA GLY A 114 1.74 -15.18 14.59
C GLY A 114 0.45 -15.06 13.78
N SER A 115 0.25 -13.97 13.01
CA SER A 115 -0.85 -13.91 12.04
C SER A 115 -0.79 -15.12 11.09
N LEU A 116 -1.91 -15.82 10.96
CA LEU A 116 -2.04 -16.96 10.05
C LEU A 116 -2.48 -16.54 8.64
N THR A 117 -2.93 -15.30 8.48
CA THR A 117 -3.34 -14.76 7.17
C THR A 117 -2.13 -14.59 6.26
N ARG A 118 -2.22 -15.13 5.04
CA ARG A 118 -1.24 -14.85 3.98
C ARG A 118 -1.68 -13.60 3.23
N VAL A 119 -0.76 -12.67 3.07
CA VAL A 119 -1.03 -11.41 2.36
C VAL A 119 -0.24 -11.38 1.07
N TYR A 120 -0.92 -11.21 -0.06
CA TYR A 120 -0.31 -11.10 -1.37
C TYR A 120 -0.57 -9.73 -1.99
N CYS A 121 0.50 -9.04 -2.32
CA CYS A 121 0.48 -7.80 -3.09
C CYS A 121 0.52 -8.12 -4.58
N VAL A 122 -0.61 -7.99 -5.27
CA VAL A 122 -0.68 -8.21 -6.70
C VAL A 122 -0.17 -6.98 -7.43
N ALA A 123 0.98 -7.09 -8.05
CA ALA A 123 1.71 -6.00 -8.69
C ALA A 123 1.89 -6.25 -10.20
N SER A 124 2.02 -5.17 -10.95
CA SER A 124 2.36 -5.22 -12.38
C SER A 124 3.28 -4.07 -12.77
N GLY A 125 4.19 -4.28 -13.69
CA GLY A 125 5.11 -3.24 -14.15
C GLY A 125 4.47 -2.19 -15.05
N LYS A 126 3.31 -2.47 -15.64
CA LYS A 126 2.54 -1.56 -16.51
C LYS A 126 1.04 -1.77 -16.34
N GLY A 127 0.26 -0.77 -16.75
CA GLY A 127 -1.20 -0.87 -16.83
C GLY A 127 -1.67 -1.77 -17.97
N GLY A 128 -2.90 -2.27 -17.88
CA GLY A 128 -3.54 -3.02 -18.95
C GLY A 128 -3.11 -4.49 -19.09
N VAL A 129 -2.34 -5.04 -18.15
CA VAL A 129 -1.95 -6.47 -18.16
C VAL A 129 -3.04 -7.41 -17.63
N GLY A 130 -4.17 -6.89 -17.19
CA GLY A 130 -5.26 -7.66 -16.61
C GLY A 130 -5.02 -8.06 -15.14
N LYS A 131 -4.20 -7.30 -14.39
CA LYS A 131 -3.88 -7.53 -12.99
C LYS A 131 -5.15 -7.75 -12.14
N SER A 132 -6.11 -6.82 -12.18
CA SER A 132 -7.35 -6.89 -11.41
C SER A 132 -8.24 -8.06 -11.81
N SER A 133 -8.27 -8.43 -13.11
CA SER A 133 -8.98 -9.64 -13.57
C SER A 133 -8.36 -10.90 -12.97
N VAL A 134 -7.04 -10.99 -12.92
CA VAL A 134 -6.32 -12.10 -12.26
C VAL A 134 -6.62 -12.10 -10.77
N THR A 135 -6.54 -10.95 -10.08
CA THR A 135 -6.81 -10.80 -8.64
C THR A 135 -8.21 -11.32 -8.28
N VAL A 136 -9.23 -10.86 -9.03
CA VAL A 136 -10.64 -11.26 -8.80
C VAL A 136 -10.85 -12.76 -8.97
N ASN A 137 -10.29 -13.33 -10.02
CA ASN A 137 -10.45 -14.76 -10.31
C ASN A 137 -9.66 -15.64 -9.32
N LEU A 138 -8.47 -15.22 -8.89
CA LEU A 138 -7.73 -15.90 -7.81
C LEU A 138 -8.53 -15.87 -6.51
N ALA A 139 -9.07 -14.70 -6.11
CA ALA A 139 -9.87 -14.55 -4.90
C ALA A 139 -11.10 -15.46 -4.92
N ALA A 140 -11.85 -15.47 -6.02
CA ALA A 140 -13.03 -16.29 -6.20
C ALA A 140 -12.70 -17.79 -6.19
N ALA A 141 -11.63 -18.22 -6.87
CA ALA A 141 -11.17 -19.59 -6.88
C ALA A 141 -10.73 -20.10 -5.49
N MET A 142 -10.12 -19.23 -4.69
CA MET A 142 -9.73 -19.55 -3.31
C MET A 142 -10.96 -19.63 -2.39
N ALA A 143 -11.91 -18.71 -2.52
CA ALA A 143 -13.15 -18.70 -1.76
C ALA A 143 -14.02 -19.94 -2.05
N GLU A 144 -14.11 -20.36 -3.32
CA GLU A 144 -14.82 -21.58 -3.71
C GLU A 144 -14.22 -22.84 -3.07
N ARG A 145 -12.92 -22.83 -2.77
CA ARG A 145 -12.25 -23.92 -2.04
C ARG A 145 -12.48 -23.87 -0.52
N GLY A 146 -13.34 -22.97 -0.04
CA GLY A 146 -13.68 -22.82 1.37
C GLY A 146 -12.72 -21.96 2.18
N LEU A 147 -11.82 -21.21 1.54
CA LEU A 147 -10.93 -20.27 2.22
C LEU A 147 -11.66 -18.95 2.51
N SER A 148 -11.37 -18.35 3.66
CA SER A 148 -11.79 -16.99 3.99
C SER A 148 -10.91 -15.99 3.27
N VAL A 149 -11.45 -15.28 2.28
CA VAL A 149 -10.67 -14.40 1.38
C VAL A 149 -11.12 -12.96 1.49
N GLY A 150 -10.15 -12.04 1.58
CA GLY A 150 -10.34 -10.60 1.49
C GLY A 150 -9.60 -10.02 0.28
N VAL A 151 -10.13 -8.95 -0.28
CA VAL A 151 -9.48 -8.17 -1.33
C VAL A 151 -9.51 -6.69 -0.97
N VAL A 152 -8.35 -6.05 -0.99
CA VAL A 152 -8.20 -4.59 -0.95
C VAL A 152 -7.87 -4.10 -2.34
N ASP A 153 -8.75 -3.31 -2.92
CA ASP A 153 -8.50 -2.58 -4.16
C ASP A 153 -7.80 -1.27 -3.84
N ALA A 154 -6.49 -1.26 -4.01
CA ALA A 154 -5.63 -0.11 -3.76
C ALA A 154 -5.31 0.69 -5.03
N ASP A 155 -5.87 0.33 -6.17
CA ASP A 155 -5.73 1.10 -7.42
C ASP A 155 -6.72 2.27 -7.44
N ILE A 156 -6.22 3.45 -7.05
CA ILE A 156 -7.04 4.65 -6.88
C ILE A 156 -7.63 5.15 -8.20
N TYR A 157 -6.89 4.98 -9.27
CA TYR A 157 -7.26 5.51 -10.59
C TYR A 157 -8.05 4.50 -11.42
N GLY A 158 -7.92 3.21 -11.09
CA GLY A 158 -8.52 2.12 -11.82
C GLY A 158 -9.35 1.15 -10.97
N HIS A 159 -9.95 1.63 -9.88
CA HIS A 159 -10.74 0.85 -8.93
C HIS A 159 -11.85 0.03 -9.61
N SER A 160 -11.52 -1.19 -9.99
CA SER A 160 -12.41 -2.06 -10.77
C SER A 160 -12.88 -3.32 -10.02
N ILE A 161 -12.21 -3.68 -8.94
CA ILE A 161 -12.42 -4.93 -8.20
C ILE A 161 -13.89 -5.10 -7.73
N PRO A 162 -14.54 -4.10 -7.09
CA PRO A 162 -15.92 -4.26 -6.63
C PRO A 162 -16.89 -4.59 -7.78
N ARG A 163 -16.74 -3.90 -8.91
CA ARG A 163 -17.55 -4.15 -10.10
C ARG A 163 -17.33 -5.55 -10.66
N MET A 164 -16.08 -5.96 -10.78
CA MET A 164 -15.71 -7.27 -11.33
C MET A 164 -16.12 -8.44 -10.44
N LEU A 165 -16.23 -8.21 -9.12
CA LEU A 165 -16.78 -9.14 -8.15
C LEU A 165 -18.30 -9.06 -8.02
N GLY A 166 -18.97 -8.08 -8.63
CA GLY A 166 -20.40 -7.87 -8.45
C GLY A 166 -20.77 -7.37 -7.06
N ALA A 167 -19.83 -6.82 -6.29
CA ALA A 167 -20.08 -6.23 -4.99
C ALA A 167 -20.68 -4.84 -5.15
N ARG A 168 -22.01 -4.75 -5.12
CA ARG A 168 -22.76 -3.51 -5.36
C ARG A 168 -23.09 -2.74 -4.08
N GLU A 169 -22.98 -3.40 -2.95
CA GLU A 169 -23.25 -2.80 -1.65
C GLU A 169 -22.11 -1.87 -1.23
N LYS A 170 -22.47 -0.83 -0.46
CA LYS A 170 -21.47 0.08 0.12
C LYS A 170 -21.04 -0.47 1.47
N PRO A 171 -19.79 -0.21 1.88
CA PRO A 171 -19.36 -0.50 3.24
C PRO A 171 -20.28 0.21 4.25
N THR A 172 -20.64 -0.49 5.32
CA THR A 172 -21.38 0.08 6.45
C THR A 172 -20.44 0.27 7.64
N LYS A 173 -20.86 1.06 8.62
CA LYS A 173 -20.08 1.27 9.85
C LYS A 173 -20.85 0.72 11.04
N VAL A 174 -20.14 -0.01 11.90
CA VAL A 174 -20.60 -0.42 13.22
C VAL A 174 -19.58 0.15 14.21
N ASP A 175 -19.97 1.18 14.95
CA ASP A 175 -19.07 1.99 15.79
C ASP A 175 -17.87 2.53 14.97
N THR A 176 -16.67 2.12 15.34
CA THR A 176 -15.44 2.49 14.64
C THR A 176 -15.06 1.54 13.51
N MET A 177 -15.71 0.36 13.40
CA MET A 177 -15.40 -0.65 12.41
C MET A 177 -16.12 -0.40 11.10
N ILE A 178 -15.41 -0.67 10.00
CA ILE A 178 -15.95 -0.66 8.64
C ILE A 178 -16.30 -2.10 8.27
N MET A 179 -17.57 -2.35 7.98
CA MET A 179 -18.04 -3.65 7.51
C MET A 179 -17.90 -3.71 6.00
N PRO A 180 -17.01 -4.57 5.46
CA PRO A 180 -16.81 -4.68 4.03
C PRO A 180 -17.98 -5.43 3.37
N PRO A 181 -18.45 -5.02 2.18
CA PRO A 181 -19.37 -5.83 1.41
C PRO A 181 -18.72 -7.14 0.99
N GLN A 182 -19.55 -8.13 0.67
CA GLN A 182 -19.12 -9.47 0.29
C GLN A 182 -19.83 -9.90 -0.99
N ALA A 183 -19.07 -10.50 -1.90
CA ALA A 183 -19.59 -11.11 -3.11
C ALA A 183 -18.84 -12.41 -3.40
N HIS A 184 -19.53 -13.47 -3.79
CA HIS A 184 -18.96 -14.79 -4.07
C HIS A 184 -18.05 -15.34 -2.96
N GLY A 185 -18.38 -15.08 -1.69
CA GLY A 185 -17.56 -15.48 -0.55
C GLY A 185 -16.31 -14.64 -0.30
N VAL A 186 -16.08 -13.58 -1.08
CA VAL A 186 -14.95 -12.67 -0.98
C VAL A 186 -15.36 -11.36 -0.34
N LYS A 187 -14.71 -10.97 0.75
CA LYS A 187 -14.83 -9.62 1.35
C LYS A 187 -14.03 -8.65 0.53
N VAL A 188 -14.59 -7.48 0.22
CA VAL A 188 -13.92 -6.49 -0.62
C VAL A 188 -14.02 -5.09 -0.03
N ILE A 189 -12.91 -4.37 -0.09
CA ILE A 189 -12.87 -2.94 0.20
C ILE A 189 -12.09 -2.26 -0.93
N SER A 190 -12.59 -1.12 -1.38
CA SER A 190 -11.96 -0.30 -2.42
C SER A 190 -12.06 1.16 -2.04
N ILE A 191 -11.04 1.91 -2.41
CA ILE A 191 -11.02 3.36 -2.21
C ILE A 191 -12.17 4.05 -2.94
N GLY A 192 -12.58 3.49 -4.10
CA GLY A 192 -13.70 3.98 -4.88
C GLY A 192 -15.06 3.91 -4.16
N MET A 193 -15.19 3.06 -3.13
CA MET A 193 -16.43 2.96 -2.35
C MET A 193 -16.67 4.16 -1.42
N PHE A 194 -15.63 4.94 -1.14
CA PHE A 194 -15.67 6.10 -0.24
C PHE A 194 -15.66 7.43 -0.97
N THR A 195 -15.42 7.41 -2.28
CA THR A 195 -15.46 8.63 -3.11
C THR A 195 -16.88 8.88 -3.63
N PRO A 196 -17.48 10.06 -3.38
CA PRO A 196 -18.79 10.40 -3.93
C PRO A 196 -18.68 10.63 -5.45
N GLY A 197 -19.32 9.77 -6.25
CA GLY A 197 -19.37 9.92 -7.71
C GLY A 197 -18.00 9.77 -8.39
N ASN A 198 -17.89 10.28 -9.63
CA ASN A 198 -16.64 10.31 -10.41
C ASN A 198 -15.81 11.59 -10.16
N ALA A 199 -15.91 12.21 -8.98
CA ALA A 199 -15.13 13.40 -8.70
C ALA A 199 -13.63 13.05 -8.68
N PRO A 200 -12.78 13.76 -9.43
CA PRO A 200 -11.35 13.54 -9.42
C PRO A 200 -10.79 13.95 -8.04
N VAL A 201 -10.46 12.97 -7.22
CA VAL A 201 -9.76 13.20 -5.96
C VAL A 201 -8.26 13.08 -6.23
N VAL A 202 -7.52 14.16 -5.98
CA VAL A 202 -6.07 14.13 -6.06
C VAL A 202 -5.52 13.47 -4.79
N TRP A 203 -5.21 12.19 -4.90
CA TRP A 203 -4.58 11.44 -3.82
C TRP A 203 -3.08 11.74 -3.79
N ARG A 204 -2.58 12.18 -2.63
CA ARG A 204 -1.15 12.33 -2.37
C ARG A 204 -0.65 11.14 -1.56
N GLY A 205 0.65 10.79 -1.66
CA GLY A 205 1.25 9.63 -1.00
C GLY A 205 0.85 9.46 0.47
N PRO A 206 0.93 10.49 1.34
CA PRO A 206 0.53 10.38 2.75
C PRO A 206 -0.95 10.07 2.97
N MET A 207 -1.84 10.60 2.12
CA MET A 207 -3.29 10.31 2.20
C MET A 207 -3.57 8.85 1.85
N LEU A 208 -2.85 8.34 0.87
CA LEU A 208 -2.95 6.97 0.41
C LEU A 208 -2.45 5.98 1.44
N HIS A 209 -1.29 6.24 2.04
CA HIS A 209 -0.77 5.44 3.15
C HIS A 209 -1.79 5.35 4.30
N ARG A 210 -2.41 6.49 4.65
CA ARG A 210 -3.44 6.55 5.69
C ARG A 210 -4.69 5.76 5.33
N ALA A 211 -5.15 5.84 4.07
CA ALA A 211 -6.30 5.07 3.60
C ALA A 211 -6.02 3.57 3.65
N LEU A 212 -4.84 3.13 3.20
CA LEU A 212 -4.41 1.73 3.31
C LEU A 212 -4.34 1.28 4.77
N GLN A 213 -3.76 2.09 5.65
CA GLN A 213 -3.72 1.78 7.08
C GLN A 213 -5.12 1.60 7.66
N GLN A 214 -6.08 2.46 7.29
CA GLN A 214 -7.47 2.33 7.71
C GLN A 214 -8.13 1.06 7.15
N PHE A 215 -7.90 0.72 5.89
CA PHE A 215 -8.45 -0.50 5.29
C PHE A 215 -7.89 -1.76 5.94
N LEU A 216 -6.66 -1.73 6.39
CA LEU A 216 -6.03 -2.87 7.03
C LEU A 216 -6.37 -3.01 8.52
N ALA A 217 -6.65 -1.88 9.21
CA ALA A 217 -6.87 -1.85 10.65
C ALA A 217 -8.33 -1.70 11.06
N ASP A 218 -9.10 -0.85 10.34
CA ASP A 218 -10.46 -0.48 10.75
C ASP A 218 -11.55 -1.31 10.07
N VAL A 219 -11.21 -2.03 8.97
CA VAL A 219 -12.14 -2.94 8.30
C VAL A 219 -12.26 -4.25 9.07
N PHE A 220 -13.48 -4.68 9.30
CA PHE A 220 -13.77 -5.96 9.96
C PHE A 220 -13.55 -7.14 9.00
N TRP A 221 -12.32 -7.57 8.91
CA TRP A 221 -11.94 -8.70 8.08
C TRP A 221 -12.33 -10.05 8.68
N GLY A 222 -12.39 -10.16 10.01
CA GLY A 222 -12.49 -11.43 10.72
C GLY A 222 -11.25 -12.30 10.50
N ASP A 223 -11.41 -13.61 10.66
CA ASP A 223 -10.34 -14.58 10.41
C ASP A 223 -10.20 -14.85 8.92
N LEU A 224 -9.23 -14.19 8.27
CA LEU A 224 -8.89 -14.48 6.89
C LEU A 224 -7.80 -15.54 6.79
N ASP A 225 -7.93 -16.41 5.78
CA ASP A 225 -6.82 -17.24 5.31
C ASP A 225 -5.93 -16.46 4.37
N ILE A 226 -6.53 -15.66 3.48
CA ILE A 226 -5.82 -14.90 2.45
C ILE A 226 -6.37 -13.49 2.33
N LEU A 227 -5.46 -12.53 2.19
CA LEU A 227 -5.73 -11.15 1.82
C LEU A 227 -4.96 -10.81 0.54
N LEU A 228 -5.67 -10.43 -0.52
CA LEU A 228 -5.08 -9.93 -1.75
C LEU A 228 -5.17 -8.40 -1.79
N LEU A 229 -4.05 -7.73 -2.08
CA LEU A 229 -4.00 -6.29 -2.31
C LEU A 229 -3.76 -6.04 -3.80
N ASP A 230 -4.74 -5.52 -4.50
CA ASP A 230 -4.61 -5.13 -5.91
C ASP A 230 -3.95 -3.75 -5.99
N LEU A 231 -2.63 -3.72 -6.27
CA LEU A 231 -1.86 -2.49 -6.28
C LEU A 231 -2.05 -1.71 -7.60
N PRO A 232 -1.87 -0.39 -7.64
CA PRO A 232 -1.80 0.33 -8.91
C PRO A 232 -0.64 -0.17 -9.77
N PRO A 233 -0.71 0.04 -11.09
CA PRO A 233 0.39 -0.33 -11.97
C PRO A 233 1.63 0.50 -11.68
N GLY A 234 2.80 -0.12 -11.82
CA GLY A 234 4.09 0.49 -11.54
C GLY A 234 4.62 0.20 -10.14
N THR A 235 5.68 0.90 -9.77
CA THR A 235 6.49 0.65 -8.57
C THR A 235 6.45 1.81 -7.58
N GLY A 236 5.30 2.47 -7.47
CA GLY A 236 5.15 3.72 -6.73
C GLY A 236 5.06 3.57 -5.21
N ASP A 237 4.82 4.70 -4.55
CA ASP A 237 4.75 4.87 -3.08
C ASP A 237 3.80 3.89 -2.37
N ILE A 238 2.82 3.32 -3.09
CA ILE A 238 1.86 2.37 -2.54
C ILE A 238 2.53 1.05 -2.15
N ALA A 239 3.40 0.50 -3.01
CA ALA A 239 4.10 -0.74 -2.70
C ALA A 239 4.99 -0.59 -1.47
N ILE A 240 5.67 0.56 -1.35
CA ILE A 240 6.48 0.91 -0.18
C ILE A 240 5.58 1.07 1.06
N SER A 241 4.44 1.74 0.93
CA SER A 241 3.47 1.90 2.02
C SER A 241 2.94 0.56 2.53
N VAL A 242 2.59 -0.36 1.62
CA VAL A 242 2.14 -1.70 2.00
C VAL A 242 3.24 -2.47 2.71
N ALA A 243 4.48 -2.41 2.21
CA ALA A 243 5.62 -3.07 2.85
C ALA A 243 5.90 -2.55 4.25
N GLN A 244 5.71 -1.25 4.50
CA GLN A 244 5.81 -0.66 5.83
C GLN A 244 4.68 -1.10 6.76
N LEU A 245 3.46 -1.23 6.23
CA LEU A 245 2.29 -1.62 7.00
C LEU A 245 2.21 -3.13 7.25
N ILE A 246 2.63 -3.94 6.28
CA ILE A 246 2.63 -5.42 6.35
C ILE A 246 3.95 -5.97 5.81
N PRO A 247 5.01 -5.98 6.62
CA PRO A 247 6.35 -6.43 6.17
C PRO A 247 6.40 -7.87 5.67
N ASN A 248 5.48 -8.72 6.14
CA ASN A 248 5.41 -10.15 5.75
C ASN A 248 4.56 -10.39 4.49
N ALA A 249 4.01 -9.36 3.85
CA ALA A 249 3.29 -9.54 2.60
C ALA A 249 4.22 -10.04 1.49
N GLU A 250 3.70 -10.93 0.63
CA GLU A 250 4.45 -11.48 -0.49
C GLU A 250 4.00 -10.81 -1.80
N ILE A 251 4.92 -10.63 -2.73
CA ILE A 251 4.61 -9.98 -4.02
C ILE A 251 4.22 -11.06 -5.03
N LEU A 252 3.06 -10.90 -5.66
CA LEU A 252 2.59 -11.69 -6.80
C LEU A 252 2.64 -10.82 -8.05
N VAL A 253 3.46 -11.18 -9.03
CA VAL A 253 3.68 -10.36 -10.22
C VAL A 253 2.78 -10.85 -11.35
N VAL A 254 2.00 -9.92 -11.95
CA VAL A 254 1.22 -10.18 -13.16
C VAL A 254 1.87 -9.46 -14.34
N THR A 255 2.14 -10.21 -15.40
CA THR A 255 2.78 -9.73 -16.62
C THR A 255 2.08 -10.26 -17.87
N THR A 256 2.59 -9.92 -19.05
CA THR A 256 2.15 -10.41 -20.37
C THR A 256 3.35 -10.94 -21.15
N PRO A 257 3.15 -11.71 -22.24
CA PRO A 257 4.24 -12.31 -23.02
C PRO A 257 5.22 -11.33 -23.68
N GLN A 258 4.87 -10.05 -23.77
CA GLN A 258 5.65 -9.04 -24.50
C GLN A 258 7.08 -8.90 -23.99
N GLN A 259 8.03 -8.60 -24.88
CA GLN A 259 9.47 -8.47 -24.56
C GLN A 259 9.82 -7.37 -23.55
N ALA A 260 8.96 -6.36 -23.33
CA ALA A 260 9.10 -5.39 -22.24
C ALA A 260 8.99 -6.02 -20.83
N ALA A 261 8.85 -7.34 -20.74
CA ALA A 261 8.81 -8.09 -19.48
C ALA A 261 10.07 -7.90 -18.61
N ALA A 262 11.24 -7.68 -19.21
CA ALA A 262 12.48 -7.44 -18.46
C ALA A 262 12.38 -6.19 -17.56
N GLU A 263 11.82 -5.09 -18.05
CA GLU A 263 11.60 -3.88 -17.24
C GLU A 263 10.63 -4.11 -16.07
N VAL A 264 9.62 -4.99 -16.27
CA VAL A 264 8.69 -5.39 -15.22
C VAL A 264 9.41 -6.15 -14.11
N ALA A 265 10.31 -7.07 -14.51
CA ALA A 265 11.11 -7.84 -13.57
C ALA A 265 12.06 -6.96 -12.77
N GLU A 266 12.75 -6.03 -13.43
CA GLU A 266 13.66 -5.10 -12.76
C GLU A 266 12.94 -4.27 -11.71
N ARG A 267 11.77 -3.72 -12.05
CA ARG A 267 10.98 -2.89 -11.13
C ARG A 267 10.45 -3.71 -9.94
N ALA A 268 9.83 -4.85 -10.19
CA ALA A 268 9.30 -5.71 -9.13
C ALA A 268 10.41 -6.26 -8.24
N GLY A 269 11.56 -6.64 -8.83
CA GLY A 269 12.75 -7.06 -8.10
C GLY A 269 13.34 -5.96 -7.22
N ALA A 270 13.43 -4.74 -7.74
CA ALA A 270 13.90 -3.59 -6.97
C ALA A 270 13.02 -3.31 -5.75
N ILE A 271 11.68 -3.37 -5.90
CA ILE A 271 10.76 -3.25 -4.77
C ILE A 271 10.98 -4.37 -3.77
N ALA A 272 10.99 -5.63 -4.22
CA ALA A 272 11.15 -6.79 -3.33
C ALA A 272 12.43 -6.69 -2.51
N LEU A 273 13.55 -6.26 -3.12
CA LEU A 273 14.82 -6.05 -2.43
C LEU A 273 14.75 -4.86 -1.46
N GLN A 274 14.20 -3.72 -1.89
CA GLN A 274 14.09 -2.52 -1.07
C GLN A 274 13.20 -2.75 0.15
N THR A 275 12.11 -3.50 -0.02
CA THR A 275 11.13 -3.78 1.03
C THR A 275 11.41 -5.07 1.79
N ARG A 276 12.40 -5.87 1.36
CA ARG A 276 12.71 -7.20 1.90
C ARG A 276 11.53 -8.16 1.87
N GLN A 277 10.64 -8.00 0.90
CA GLN A 277 9.49 -8.87 0.72
C GLN A 277 9.84 -10.03 -0.21
N ARG A 278 9.24 -11.19 0.04
CA ARG A 278 9.36 -12.37 -0.82
C ARG A 278 8.50 -12.20 -2.08
N VAL A 279 8.99 -12.68 -3.22
CA VAL A 279 8.18 -12.82 -4.43
C VAL A 279 7.56 -14.20 -4.44
N ALA A 280 6.22 -14.27 -4.37
CA ALA A 280 5.47 -15.53 -4.34
C ALA A 280 5.47 -16.24 -5.69
N GLY A 281 5.53 -15.48 -6.77
CA GLY A 281 5.59 -16.02 -8.13
C GLY A 281 5.13 -15.02 -9.19
N VAL A 282 5.12 -15.51 -10.43
CA VAL A 282 4.71 -14.76 -11.62
C VAL A 282 3.51 -15.42 -12.26
N ILE A 283 2.53 -14.65 -12.72
CA ILE A 283 1.44 -15.09 -13.60
C ILE A 283 1.57 -14.33 -14.91
N GLU A 284 1.73 -15.07 -16.00
CA GLU A 284 1.66 -14.50 -17.34
C GLU A 284 0.23 -14.53 -17.83
N ASN A 285 -0.36 -13.36 -18.03
CA ASN A 285 -1.71 -13.22 -18.57
C ASN A 285 -1.66 -12.90 -20.07
N MET A 286 -2.73 -13.21 -20.80
CA MET A 286 -2.84 -13.02 -22.27
C MET A 286 -1.76 -13.79 -23.03
N SER A 287 -1.43 -15.01 -22.59
CA SER A 287 -0.31 -15.80 -23.12
C SER A 287 -0.52 -16.23 -24.57
N TRP A 288 -1.72 -16.65 -24.93
CA TRP A 288 -2.13 -16.99 -26.29
C TRP A 288 -3.64 -16.88 -26.45
N LEU A 289 -4.10 -16.72 -27.67
CA LEU A 289 -5.50 -16.87 -28.04
C LEU A 289 -5.71 -18.27 -28.61
N GLU A 290 -6.72 -19.00 -28.13
CA GLU A 290 -7.14 -20.25 -28.74
C GLU A 290 -8.19 -19.95 -29.80
N THR A 291 -7.89 -20.35 -31.04
CA THR A 291 -8.81 -20.18 -32.18
C THR A 291 -9.93 -21.23 -32.14
N PRO A 292 -11.07 -21.04 -32.82
CA PRO A 292 -12.12 -22.05 -32.91
C PRO A 292 -11.65 -23.41 -33.48
N SER A 293 -10.52 -23.43 -34.21
CA SER A 293 -9.90 -24.67 -34.70
C SER A 293 -9.02 -25.36 -33.66
N GLY A 294 -8.85 -24.77 -32.47
CA GLY A 294 -7.97 -25.29 -31.40
C GLY A 294 -6.50 -24.91 -31.56
N GLU A 295 -6.17 -24.07 -32.55
CA GLU A 295 -4.82 -23.59 -32.75
C GLU A 295 -4.49 -22.43 -31.78
N ARG A 296 -3.25 -22.42 -31.27
CA ARG A 296 -2.78 -21.33 -30.38
C ARG A 296 -2.14 -20.23 -31.18
N MET A 297 -2.62 -19.00 -31.03
CA MET A 297 -2.07 -17.81 -31.64
C MET A 297 -1.40 -16.93 -30.54
N GLU A 298 -0.11 -16.68 -30.70
CA GLU A 298 0.69 -15.83 -29.79
C GLU A 298 0.52 -14.34 -30.13
N VAL A 299 -0.65 -13.77 -29.79
CA VAL A 299 -1.04 -12.39 -30.14
C VAL A 299 -0.05 -11.35 -29.59
N PHE A 300 0.51 -11.59 -28.42
CA PHE A 300 1.44 -10.68 -27.73
C PHE A 300 2.88 -11.25 -27.64
N GLY A 301 3.21 -12.27 -28.42
CA GLY A 301 4.47 -13.00 -28.32
C GLY A 301 4.43 -14.10 -27.27
N SER A 302 5.59 -14.61 -26.87
CA SER A 302 5.70 -15.74 -25.93
C SER A 302 6.88 -15.59 -24.97
N GLY A 303 6.80 -16.28 -23.83
CA GLY A 303 7.92 -16.45 -22.91
C GLY A 303 8.19 -15.28 -21.96
N GLY A 304 7.43 -14.18 -21.99
CA GLY A 304 7.63 -13.03 -21.14
C GLY A 304 7.55 -13.36 -19.64
N GLY A 305 6.57 -14.18 -19.23
CA GLY A 305 6.42 -14.59 -17.84
C GLY A 305 7.61 -15.42 -17.33
N ARG A 306 8.15 -16.31 -18.15
CA ARG A 306 9.35 -17.08 -17.80
C ARG A 306 10.56 -16.15 -17.65
N THR A 307 10.74 -15.22 -18.60
CA THR A 307 11.82 -14.23 -18.53
C THR A 307 11.74 -13.40 -17.26
N VAL A 308 10.53 -12.97 -16.85
CA VAL A 308 10.31 -12.25 -15.57
C VAL A 308 10.67 -13.12 -14.38
N ALA A 309 10.20 -14.38 -14.35
CA ALA A 309 10.46 -15.29 -13.23
C ALA A 309 11.96 -15.58 -13.07
N ASP A 310 12.66 -15.84 -14.17
CA ASP A 310 14.11 -16.12 -14.16
C ASP A 310 14.93 -14.88 -13.74
N SER A 311 14.55 -13.69 -14.22
CA SER A 311 15.20 -12.42 -13.86
C SER A 311 14.97 -12.08 -12.39
N LEU A 312 13.74 -12.26 -11.89
CA LEU A 312 13.42 -12.07 -10.47
C LEU A 312 14.19 -13.06 -9.60
N SER A 313 14.27 -14.33 -9.99
CA SER A 313 15.02 -15.35 -9.26
C SER A 313 16.51 -14.96 -9.09
N LYS A 314 17.10 -14.40 -10.15
CA LYS A 314 18.50 -13.89 -10.10
C LYS A 314 18.61 -12.67 -9.18
N SER A 315 17.65 -11.74 -9.25
CA SER A 315 17.69 -10.49 -8.48
C SER A 315 17.48 -10.73 -6.97
N VAL A 316 16.51 -11.58 -6.59
CA VAL A 316 16.20 -11.83 -5.18
C VAL A 316 17.00 -12.98 -4.55
N GLY A 317 17.79 -13.73 -5.34
CA GLY A 317 18.64 -14.83 -4.88
C GLY A 317 17.88 -16.07 -4.43
N SER A 318 16.60 -16.23 -4.84
CA SER A 318 15.76 -17.39 -4.55
C SER A 318 14.85 -17.70 -5.74
N GLU A 319 14.44 -18.97 -5.88
CA GLU A 319 13.55 -19.36 -6.97
C GLU A 319 12.20 -18.62 -6.90
N VAL A 320 11.83 -18.00 -8.03
CA VAL A 320 10.52 -17.35 -8.25
C VAL A 320 9.78 -18.18 -9.31
N PRO A 321 8.72 -18.91 -8.94
CA PRO A 321 8.02 -19.79 -9.86
C PRO A 321 7.13 -19.02 -10.84
N LEU A 322 7.04 -19.51 -12.08
CA LEU A 322 5.95 -19.18 -13.00
C LEU A 322 4.72 -20.02 -12.59
N LEU A 323 3.73 -19.37 -11.98
CA LEU A 323 2.56 -20.04 -11.41
C LEU A 323 1.57 -20.49 -12.48
N GLY A 324 1.45 -19.73 -13.57
CA GLY A 324 0.57 -20.06 -14.67
C GLY A 324 0.71 -19.11 -15.85
N GLN A 325 0.27 -19.60 -17.02
CA GLN A 325 0.16 -18.86 -18.27
C GLN A 325 -1.31 -18.84 -18.67
N VAL A 326 -1.99 -17.72 -18.42
CA VAL A 326 -3.43 -17.57 -18.64
C VAL A 326 -3.68 -17.18 -20.08
N PRO A 327 -4.45 -17.96 -20.87
CA PRO A 327 -4.79 -17.61 -22.24
C PRO A 327 -5.60 -16.31 -22.32
N LEU A 328 -5.50 -15.63 -23.45
CA LEU A 328 -6.35 -14.48 -23.78
C LEU A 328 -7.77 -14.99 -24.05
N ASP A 329 -8.63 -14.86 -23.05
CA ASP A 329 -10.02 -15.30 -23.11
C ASP A 329 -10.96 -14.08 -23.03
N PRO A 330 -11.72 -13.76 -24.07
CA PRO A 330 -12.67 -12.65 -24.07
C PRO A 330 -13.70 -12.72 -22.94
N ARG A 331 -14.03 -13.94 -22.49
CA ARG A 331 -14.98 -14.18 -21.39
C ARG A 331 -14.47 -13.63 -20.06
N LEU A 332 -13.14 -13.52 -19.84
CA LEU A 332 -12.61 -12.85 -18.63
C LEU A 332 -13.11 -11.41 -18.52
N ARG A 333 -13.14 -10.68 -19.64
CA ARG A 333 -13.68 -9.33 -19.71
C ARG A 333 -15.19 -9.33 -19.54
N GLU A 334 -15.90 -10.15 -20.29
CA GLU A 334 -17.38 -10.21 -20.29
C GLU A 334 -17.93 -10.55 -18.93
N GLN A 335 -17.36 -11.56 -18.28
CA GLN A 335 -17.76 -11.97 -16.94
C GLN A 335 -17.35 -10.96 -15.86
N GLY A 336 -16.19 -10.30 -16.01
CA GLY A 336 -15.78 -9.19 -15.17
C GLY A 336 -16.75 -8.00 -15.26
N ASP A 337 -17.22 -7.68 -16.47
CA ASP A 337 -18.24 -6.63 -16.67
C ASP A 337 -19.60 -7.03 -16.09
N ALA A 338 -19.96 -8.32 -16.14
CA ALA A 338 -21.17 -8.87 -15.56
C ALA A 338 -21.13 -8.96 -14.01
N GLY A 339 -19.93 -8.88 -13.41
CA GLY A 339 -19.74 -8.99 -11.96
C GLY A 339 -19.71 -10.44 -11.47
N THR A 340 -19.36 -11.38 -12.35
CA THR A 340 -19.22 -12.81 -12.00
C THR A 340 -17.87 -13.29 -12.48
N PRO A 341 -16.91 -13.61 -11.58
CA PRO A 341 -15.60 -14.11 -11.97
C PRO A 341 -15.68 -15.33 -12.89
N LEU A 342 -14.83 -15.37 -13.95
CA LEU A 342 -14.87 -16.45 -14.95
C LEU A 342 -14.68 -17.83 -14.33
N VAL A 343 -13.83 -17.94 -13.31
CA VAL A 343 -13.59 -19.21 -12.60
C VAL A 343 -14.85 -19.81 -11.97
N LEU A 344 -15.87 -18.99 -11.72
CA LEU A 344 -17.18 -19.41 -11.23
C LEU A 344 -18.17 -19.60 -12.38
N ALA A 345 -18.19 -18.70 -13.35
CA ALA A 345 -19.13 -18.70 -14.46
C ALA A 345 -18.85 -19.82 -15.49
N ALA A 346 -17.56 -20.13 -15.72
CA ALA A 346 -17.11 -21.16 -16.63
C ALA A 346 -15.86 -21.88 -16.07
N PRO A 347 -16.03 -22.78 -15.09
CA PRO A 347 -14.93 -23.46 -14.40
C PRO A 347 -13.97 -24.21 -15.32
N ASP A 348 -14.49 -24.79 -16.39
CA ASP A 348 -13.74 -25.61 -17.35
C ASP A 348 -13.09 -24.78 -18.47
N ALA A 349 -13.28 -23.46 -18.48
CA ALA A 349 -12.62 -22.61 -19.45
C ALA A 349 -11.09 -22.68 -19.28
N PRO A 350 -10.29 -22.71 -20.37
CA PRO A 350 -8.83 -22.79 -20.27
C PRO A 350 -8.22 -21.74 -19.31
N ALA A 351 -8.71 -20.51 -19.36
CA ALA A 351 -8.28 -19.47 -18.45
C ALA A 351 -8.64 -19.77 -16.98
N SER A 352 -9.85 -20.32 -16.74
CA SER A 352 -10.30 -20.70 -15.39
C SER A 352 -9.45 -21.82 -14.81
N VAL A 353 -9.13 -22.84 -15.59
CA VAL A 353 -8.28 -23.96 -15.16
C VAL A 353 -6.92 -23.46 -14.70
N VAL A 354 -6.25 -22.64 -15.48
CA VAL A 354 -4.93 -22.07 -15.14
C VAL A 354 -5.01 -21.21 -13.89
N LEU A 355 -6.04 -20.35 -13.76
CA LEU A 355 -6.20 -19.48 -12.59
C LEU A 355 -6.50 -20.28 -11.31
N ARG A 356 -7.28 -21.35 -11.39
CA ARG A 356 -7.52 -22.28 -10.27
C ARG A 356 -6.26 -23.03 -9.86
N GLU A 357 -5.44 -23.47 -10.81
CA GLU A 357 -4.13 -24.08 -10.55
C GLU A 357 -3.19 -23.09 -9.88
N ALA A 358 -3.09 -21.85 -10.39
CA ALA A 358 -2.27 -20.81 -9.79
C ALA A 358 -2.73 -20.51 -8.35
N ALA A 359 -4.03 -20.40 -8.11
CA ALA A 359 -4.59 -20.23 -6.77
C ALA A 359 -4.20 -21.39 -5.83
N SER A 360 -4.16 -22.61 -6.34
CA SER A 360 -3.78 -23.80 -5.55
C SER A 360 -2.29 -23.81 -5.15
N LYS A 361 -1.41 -23.23 -5.97
CA LYS A 361 0.04 -23.14 -5.72
C LYS A 361 0.38 -22.07 -4.68
N LEU A 362 -0.51 -21.09 -4.47
CA LEU A 362 -0.35 -20.10 -3.40
C LEU A 362 -0.64 -20.78 -2.05
N THR A 363 0.40 -21.01 -1.27
CA THR A 363 0.30 -21.79 -0.03
C THR A 363 -0.44 -21.01 1.05
N VAL A 364 -1.32 -21.70 1.78
CA VAL A 364 -1.99 -21.23 2.99
C VAL A 364 -1.22 -21.74 4.19
N ARG A 365 -1.01 -20.91 5.21
CA ARG A 365 -0.49 -21.40 6.50
C ARG A 365 -1.52 -22.38 7.08
N ALA A 366 -1.07 -23.60 7.43
CA ALA A 366 -1.93 -24.51 8.15
C ALA A 366 -2.36 -23.83 9.45
N ARG A 367 -3.68 -23.71 9.65
CA ARG A 367 -4.23 -23.33 10.95
C ARG A 367 -3.83 -24.45 11.91
N GLY A 368 -2.91 -24.18 12.84
CA GLY A 368 -2.61 -25.12 13.91
C GLY A 368 -3.87 -25.36 14.75
N LEU A 369 -3.83 -26.34 15.65
CA LEU A 369 -4.92 -26.65 16.60
C LEU A 369 -5.19 -25.52 17.62
N ALA A 370 -4.50 -24.38 17.51
CA ALA A 370 -4.71 -23.22 18.36
C ALA A 370 -6.13 -22.66 18.17
N GLY A 371 -6.94 -22.74 19.19
CA GLY A 371 -8.35 -22.31 19.18
C GLY A 371 -9.37 -23.42 18.94
N MET A 372 -8.97 -24.62 18.59
CA MET A 372 -9.87 -25.78 18.61
C MET A 372 -10.08 -26.25 20.05
N MET A 373 -11.34 -26.35 20.49
CA MET A 373 -11.64 -27.03 21.77
C MET A 373 -11.17 -28.47 21.63
N LEU A 374 -10.08 -28.81 22.32
CA LEU A 374 -9.69 -30.17 22.54
C LEU A 374 -10.73 -30.77 23.53
N ASN A 375 -11.62 -31.62 23.06
CA ASN A 375 -12.50 -32.41 23.90
C ASN A 375 -11.65 -33.48 24.65
N VAL A 376 -10.80 -33.01 25.57
CA VAL A 376 -10.05 -33.89 26.46
C VAL A 376 -10.90 -34.07 27.72
N THR A 377 -11.59 -35.21 27.84
CA THR A 377 -12.21 -35.60 29.10
C THR A 377 -11.09 -36.06 30.06
N PRO A 378 -10.90 -35.42 31.22
CA PRO A 378 -9.91 -35.90 32.18
C PRO A 378 -10.33 -37.32 32.64
N THR A 379 -9.54 -38.30 32.28
CA THR A 379 -9.69 -39.64 32.90
C THR A 379 -9.33 -39.53 34.36
N GLY A 380 -10.35 -39.57 35.24
CA GLY A 380 -10.16 -39.58 36.67
C GLY A 380 -9.24 -40.71 37.08
N ARG A 381 -8.17 -40.39 37.81
CA ARG A 381 -7.40 -41.38 38.57
C ARG A 381 -8.34 -42.04 39.61
N ARG A 382 -8.44 -43.35 39.56
CA ARG A 382 -8.87 -44.18 40.68
C ARG A 382 -7.78 -44.23 41.74
#